data_143a1229a12d51f1b40934b8d7fbca9a
#
_entry.id   143a1229a12d51f1b40934b8d7fbca9a
#
_cell.length_a   1.000
_cell.length_b   1.000
_cell.length_c   1.000
_cell.angle_alpha   90.00
_cell.angle_beta   90.00
_cell.angle_gamma   90.00
#
_symmetry.space_group_name_H-M   'P 1'
#
loop_
_entity.id
_entity.type
_entity.pdbx_description
1 polymer ?
#
loop_
_entity_poly.entity_id
_entity_poly.type
_entity_poly.pdbx_seq_one_letter_code
_entity_poly.pdbx_strand_id
1 'polypeptide(L)'
;MSGGISGASRTFVTTRNRSTRRTMRSRILYLLRFALVVLLSFLVLKGCFLLLVPAEGALSMGDVFAVLYHGLSLDFSVLGYLLVIPLLTTAVSCFFRAFPARRALRPYHILTAALISIVGITDVRLYPFWGFKLDASIFLYLDQPGEAFASVSLPFILLSLLLVIVIGLSIGFALDRTTEVRWPQLRRGGLYALPFVLLLGPTFLMIRGGVRQATANVGQVYFSDRQYLNHAAVNPLFSLFS
;
A
#
# COMPACT_ATOMS: atom_id res chain seq x y z
N MET A 1 51.52 34.77 12.12
CA MET A 1 50.11 34.89 11.78
C MET A 1 49.70 33.70 10.93
N SER A 2 49.31 32.58 11.52
CA SER A 2 48.95 31.34 10.81
C SER A 2 47.98 30.56 11.70
N GLY A 3 46.70 30.89 11.71
CA GLY A 3 45.74 30.21 12.59
C GLY A 3 44.26 30.32 12.21
N GLY A 4 43.89 30.96 11.09
CA GLY A 4 42.50 31.31 10.81
C GLY A 4 41.72 30.44 9.80
N ILE A 5 42.37 29.58 9.01
CA ILE A 5 41.70 28.92 7.85
C ILE A 5 41.12 27.53 8.19
N SER A 6 41.60 26.88 9.24
CA SER A 6 41.21 25.50 9.60
C SER A 6 39.78 25.39 10.22
N GLY A 7 39.32 26.39 10.95
CA GLY A 7 38.03 26.35 11.65
C GLY A 7 36.83 26.56 10.74
N ALA A 8 36.91 27.43 9.76
CA ALA A 8 35.84 27.73 8.81
C ALA A 8 35.53 26.55 7.88
N SER A 9 36.56 25.81 7.45
CA SER A 9 36.41 24.63 6.58
C SER A 9 35.69 23.47 7.28
N ARG A 10 35.99 23.20 8.56
CA ARG A 10 35.33 22.14 9.34
C ARG A 10 33.88 22.47 9.66
N THR A 11 33.54 23.72 9.97
CA THR A 11 32.14 24.13 10.22
C THR A 11 31.29 24.07 8.96
N PHE A 12 31.83 24.40 7.79
CA PHE A 12 31.13 24.32 6.50
C PHE A 12 30.87 22.87 6.09
N VAL A 13 31.76 21.93 6.34
CA VAL A 13 31.60 20.49 6.03
C VAL A 13 30.57 19.84 6.96
N THR A 14 30.54 20.20 8.24
CA THR A 14 29.59 19.64 9.22
C THR A 14 28.17 20.15 9.00
N THR A 15 27.96 21.41 8.69
CA THR A 15 26.64 21.98 8.36
C THR A 15 26.08 21.39 7.05
N ARG A 16 26.94 21.19 6.05
CA ARG A 16 26.58 20.56 4.77
C ARG A 16 26.15 19.12 4.94
N ASN A 17 26.83 18.34 5.79
CA ASN A 17 26.50 16.94 6.03
C ASN A 17 25.16 16.79 6.78
N ARG A 18 24.85 17.70 7.71
CA ARG A 18 23.57 17.74 8.45
C ARG A 18 22.37 18.06 7.54
N SER A 19 22.51 18.99 6.58
CA SER A 19 21.42 19.33 5.66
C SER A 19 21.09 18.19 4.72
N THR A 20 22.10 17.50 4.19
CA THR A 20 21.92 16.34 3.31
C THR A 20 21.27 15.16 4.02
N ARG A 21 21.70 14.86 5.26
CA ARG A 21 21.08 13.80 6.07
C ARG A 21 19.60 14.08 6.35
N ARG A 22 19.23 15.33 6.65
CA ARG A 22 17.82 15.72 6.84
C ARG A 22 16.98 15.48 5.58
N THR A 23 17.53 15.76 4.42
CA THR A 23 16.85 15.63 3.12
C THR A 23 16.59 14.19 2.74
N MET A 24 17.57 13.29 2.93
CA MET A 24 17.41 11.87 2.70
C MET A 24 16.41 11.26 3.70
N ARG A 25 16.52 11.61 4.97
CA ARG A 25 15.59 11.16 6.02
C ARG A 25 14.13 11.49 5.68
N SER A 26 13.87 12.69 5.15
CA SER A 26 12.51 13.09 4.78
C SER A 26 11.91 12.19 3.69
N ARG A 27 12.68 11.85 2.67
CA ARG A 27 12.25 10.99 1.58
C ARG A 27 12.02 9.54 2.03
N ILE A 28 12.93 9.02 2.83
CA ILE A 28 12.78 7.68 3.43
C ILE A 28 11.55 7.65 4.35
N LEU A 29 11.36 8.69 5.17
CA LEU A 29 10.21 8.79 6.06
C LEU A 29 8.87 8.82 5.29
N TYR A 30 8.82 9.49 4.14
CA TYR A 30 7.66 9.44 3.25
C TYR A 30 7.36 8.01 2.80
N LEU A 31 8.36 7.30 2.26
CA LEU A 31 8.18 5.92 1.77
C LEU A 31 7.74 4.97 2.89
N LEU A 32 8.35 5.10 4.09
CA LEU A 32 7.95 4.28 5.25
C LEU A 32 6.52 4.59 5.71
N ARG A 33 6.13 5.86 5.75
CA ARG A 33 4.76 6.27 6.11
C ARG A 33 3.75 5.79 5.07
N PHE A 34 4.08 5.90 3.78
CA PHE A 34 3.23 5.38 2.70
C PHE A 34 3.02 3.87 2.86
N ALA A 35 4.12 3.11 3.03
CA ALA A 35 4.06 1.66 3.23
C ALA A 35 3.22 1.30 4.47
N LEU A 36 3.41 2.00 5.58
CA LEU A 36 2.65 1.79 6.81
C LEU A 36 1.15 2.03 6.61
N VAL A 37 0.76 3.13 5.95
CA VAL A 37 -0.65 3.44 5.69
C VAL A 37 -1.29 2.35 4.82
N VAL A 38 -0.60 1.91 3.76
CA VAL A 38 -1.10 0.84 2.87
C VAL A 38 -1.26 -0.48 3.63
N LEU A 39 -0.25 -0.90 4.41
CA LEU A 39 -0.35 -2.14 5.20
C LEU A 39 -1.45 -2.07 6.27
N LEU A 40 -1.60 -0.93 6.96
CA LEU A 40 -2.70 -0.73 7.90
C LEU A 40 -4.07 -0.78 7.20
N SER A 41 -4.16 -0.28 5.96
CA SER A 41 -5.41 -0.38 5.18
C SER A 41 -5.76 -1.84 4.87
N PHE A 42 -4.79 -2.68 4.52
CA PHE A 42 -5.02 -4.12 4.32
C PHE A 42 -5.41 -4.83 5.62
N LEU A 43 -4.79 -4.44 6.75
CA LEU A 43 -5.16 -4.95 8.07
C LEU A 43 -6.63 -4.62 8.41
N VAL A 44 -7.06 -3.37 8.15
CA VAL A 44 -8.45 -2.94 8.35
C VAL A 44 -9.39 -3.74 7.46
N LEU A 45 -9.08 -3.96 6.19
CA LEU A 45 -9.91 -4.75 5.28
C LEU A 45 -10.04 -6.21 5.73
N LYS A 46 -8.97 -6.84 6.20
CA LYS A 46 -9.03 -8.18 6.81
C LYS A 46 -9.88 -8.19 8.09
N GLY A 47 -9.75 -7.16 8.91
CA GLY A 47 -10.64 -6.97 10.07
C GLY A 47 -12.10 -6.82 9.66
N CYS A 48 -12.40 -6.04 8.62
CA CYS A 48 -13.75 -5.92 8.07
C CYS A 48 -14.27 -7.28 7.56
N PHE A 49 -13.42 -8.06 6.87
CA PHE A 49 -13.80 -9.40 6.41
C PHE A 49 -14.17 -10.30 7.60
N LEU A 50 -13.31 -10.39 8.60
CA LEU A 50 -13.52 -11.24 9.79
C LEU A 50 -14.73 -10.84 10.62
N LEU A 51 -15.13 -9.55 10.60
CA LEU A 51 -16.25 -9.03 11.38
C LEU A 51 -17.58 -9.05 10.63
N LEU A 52 -17.57 -8.83 9.32
CA LEU A 52 -18.76 -8.63 8.50
C LEU A 52 -19.19 -9.87 7.72
N VAL A 53 -18.26 -10.78 7.43
CA VAL A 53 -18.54 -12.03 6.74
C VAL A 53 -18.86 -13.11 7.79
N PRO A 54 -20.01 -13.81 7.68
CA PRO A 54 -20.35 -14.89 8.60
C PRO A 54 -19.27 -16.00 8.56
N ALA A 55 -18.72 -16.32 9.74
CA ALA A 55 -17.71 -17.35 9.87
C ALA A 55 -18.34 -18.73 10.01
N GLU A 56 -17.71 -19.75 9.46
CA GLU A 56 -18.02 -21.15 9.72
C GLU A 56 -17.46 -21.57 11.08
N GLY A 57 -18.26 -21.37 12.14
CA GLY A 57 -17.88 -21.70 13.53
C GLY A 57 -17.25 -20.52 14.31
N ALA A 58 -16.90 -20.78 15.56
CA ALA A 58 -16.32 -19.78 16.44
C ALA A 58 -14.92 -19.38 15.97
N LEU A 59 -14.64 -18.06 15.99
CA LEU A 59 -13.32 -17.51 15.71
C LEU A 59 -12.55 -17.37 17.03
N SER A 60 -11.36 -17.96 17.09
CA SER A 60 -10.42 -17.74 18.18
C SER A 60 -9.49 -16.55 17.89
N MET A 61 -8.91 -15.96 18.93
CA MET A 61 -7.86 -14.94 18.74
C MET A 61 -6.65 -15.51 17.98
N GLY A 62 -6.36 -16.82 18.14
CA GLY A 62 -5.33 -17.52 17.37
C GLY A 62 -5.62 -17.51 15.87
N ASP A 63 -6.87 -17.73 15.45
CA ASP A 63 -7.29 -17.66 14.05
C ASP A 63 -7.06 -16.27 13.47
N VAL A 64 -7.42 -15.22 14.22
CA VAL A 64 -7.20 -13.83 13.78
C VAL A 64 -5.71 -13.56 13.55
N PHE A 65 -4.86 -13.92 14.50
CA PHE A 65 -3.40 -13.75 14.34
C PHE A 65 -2.85 -14.57 13.18
N ALA A 66 -3.32 -15.80 12.98
CA ALA A 66 -2.89 -16.66 11.87
C ALA A 66 -3.29 -16.04 10.51
N VAL A 67 -4.51 -15.54 10.36
CA VAL A 67 -4.98 -14.82 9.17
C VAL A 67 -4.08 -13.64 8.86
N LEU A 68 -3.78 -12.81 9.86
CA LEU A 68 -2.93 -11.62 9.68
C LEU A 68 -1.50 -12.01 9.30
N TYR A 69 -0.93 -13.00 9.97
CA TYR A 69 0.46 -13.44 9.74
C TYR A 69 0.63 -14.08 8.36
N HIS A 70 -0.19 -15.06 8.01
CA HIS A 70 -0.09 -15.73 6.72
C HIS A 70 -0.42 -14.81 5.55
N GLY A 71 -1.36 -13.89 5.74
CA GLY A 71 -1.75 -12.91 4.72
C GLY A 71 -0.70 -11.83 4.42
N LEU A 72 0.33 -11.65 5.30
CA LEU A 72 1.38 -10.64 5.09
C LEU A 72 2.13 -10.82 3.78
N SER A 73 2.32 -12.04 3.31
CA SER A 73 3.09 -12.30 2.08
C SER A 73 2.43 -11.67 0.85
N LEU A 74 1.11 -11.78 0.71
CA LEU A 74 0.36 -11.13 -0.38
C LEU A 74 0.21 -9.63 -0.15
N ASP A 75 0.08 -9.17 1.11
CA ASP A 75 0.04 -7.75 1.44
C ASP A 75 1.35 -7.06 1.03
N PHE A 76 2.50 -7.69 1.29
CA PHE A 76 3.79 -7.18 0.84
C PHE A 76 3.93 -7.21 -0.69
N SER A 77 3.39 -8.23 -1.36
CA SER A 77 3.40 -8.27 -2.82
C SER A 77 2.64 -7.09 -3.41
N VAL A 78 1.41 -6.83 -2.96
CA VAL A 78 0.61 -5.67 -3.40
C VAL A 78 1.26 -4.36 -3.01
N LEU A 79 1.80 -4.24 -1.78
CA LEU A 79 2.56 -3.06 -1.37
C LEU A 79 3.75 -2.80 -2.31
N GLY A 80 4.44 -3.86 -2.77
CA GLY A 80 5.53 -3.76 -3.73
C GLY A 80 5.08 -3.06 -5.02
N TYR A 81 3.96 -3.49 -5.62
CA TYR A 81 3.38 -2.82 -6.79
C TYR A 81 3.07 -1.34 -6.52
N LEU A 82 2.44 -1.06 -5.39
CA LEU A 82 2.07 0.31 -5.02
C LEU A 82 3.27 1.19 -4.66
N LEU A 83 4.42 0.63 -4.26
CA LEU A 83 5.63 1.39 -3.93
C LEU A 83 6.42 1.84 -5.17
N VAL A 84 6.25 1.23 -6.34
CA VAL A 84 7.04 1.55 -7.54
C VAL A 84 6.94 3.05 -7.89
N ILE A 85 5.73 3.60 -7.97
CA ILE A 85 5.52 5.03 -8.32
C ILE A 85 6.07 5.98 -7.24
N PRO A 86 5.81 5.79 -5.94
CA PRO A 86 6.46 6.53 -4.87
C PRO A 86 7.99 6.51 -4.90
N LEU A 87 8.60 5.34 -5.17
CA LEU A 87 10.06 5.20 -5.28
C LEU A 87 10.61 5.98 -6.46
N LEU A 88 10.02 5.81 -7.65
CA LEU A 88 10.43 6.53 -8.86
C LEU A 88 10.26 8.04 -8.68
N THR A 89 9.13 8.49 -8.15
CA THR A 89 8.88 9.91 -7.86
C THR A 89 9.90 10.46 -6.86
N THR A 90 10.24 9.69 -5.85
CA THR A 90 11.26 10.06 -4.85
C THR A 90 12.65 10.16 -5.50
N ALA A 91 13.04 9.22 -6.36
CA ALA A 91 14.29 9.27 -7.11
C ALA A 91 14.34 10.51 -8.02
N VAL A 92 13.29 10.76 -8.80
CA VAL A 92 13.17 11.92 -9.69
C VAL A 92 13.23 13.23 -8.90
N SER A 93 12.61 13.30 -7.73
CA SER A 93 12.63 14.50 -6.87
C SER A 93 14.04 14.94 -6.45
N CYS A 94 15.03 14.03 -6.52
CA CYS A 94 16.42 14.36 -6.19
C CYS A 94 17.07 15.29 -7.20
N PHE A 95 16.57 15.34 -8.44
CA PHE A 95 17.12 16.17 -9.52
C PHE A 95 16.55 17.61 -9.52
N PHE A 96 15.44 17.84 -8.84
CA PHE A 96 14.76 19.14 -8.84
C PHE A 96 15.11 19.96 -7.59
N ARG A 97 15.30 21.29 -7.80
CA ARG A 97 15.58 22.22 -6.70
C ARG A 97 14.39 22.43 -5.76
N ALA A 98 13.18 22.49 -6.33
CA ALA A 98 11.92 22.60 -5.60
C ALA A 98 10.93 21.59 -6.21
N PHE A 99 10.80 20.44 -5.59
CA PHE A 99 9.88 19.40 -6.06
C PHE A 99 8.55 19.50 -5.30
N PRO A 100 7.43 19.74 -6.02
CA PRO A 100 6.12 19.85 -5.40
C PRO A 100 5.54 18.47 -5.07
N ALA A 101 6.18 17.73 -4.15
CA ALA A 101 5.90 16.33 -3.87
C ALA A 101 4.40 16.07 -3.62
N ARG A 102 3.74 16.90 -2.82
CA ARG A 102 2.31 16.75 -2.53
C ARG A 102 1.46 16.85 -3.79
N ARG A 103 1.73 17.84 -4.66
CA ARG A 103 0.97 18.00 -5.92
C ARG A 103 1.21 16.84 -6.88
N ALA A 104 2.45 16.37 -6.97
CA ALA A 104 2.82 15.27 -7.87
C ALA A 104 2.26 13.92 -7.42
N LEU A 105 2.22 13.64 -6.11
CA LEU A 105 1.80 12.36 -5.55
C LEU A 105 0.32 12.28 -5.20
N ARG A 106 -0.37 13.42 -5.03
CA ARG A 106 -1.78 13.45 -4.64
C ARG A 106 -2.70 12.66 -5.58
N PRO A 107 -2.61 12.78 -6.92
CA PRO A 107 -3.44 11.98 -7.82
C PRO A 107 -3.22 10.47 -7.62
N TYR A 108 -1.96 10.06 -7.42
CA TYR A 108 -1.62 8.68 -7.16
C TYR A 108 -2.15 8.19 -5.79
N HIS A 109 -2.10 9.02 -4.76
CA HIS A 109 -2.67 8.70 -3.44
C HIS A 109 -4.20 8.52 -3.51
N ILE A 110 -4.89 9.37 -4.28
CA ILE A 110 -6.34 9.26 -4.51
C ILE A 110 -6.64 7.95 -5.24
N LEU A 111 -5.90 7.64 -6.31
CA LEU A 111 -6.06 6.39 -7.06
C LEU A 111 -5.82 5.16 -6.17
N THR A 112 -4.74 5.18 -5.38
CA THR A 112 -4.41 4.09 -4.44
C THR A 112 -5.53 3.90 -3.40
N ALA A 113 -6.01 4.99 -2.82
CA ALA A 113 -7.10 4.94 -1.84
C ALA A 113 -8.41 4.41 -2.44
N ALA A 114 -8.77 4.88 -3.64
CA ALA A 114 -9.94 4.41 -4.37
C ALA A 114 -9.81 2.91 -4.70
N LEU A 115 -8.67 2.48 -5.23
CA LEU A 115 -8.43 1.09 -5.57
C LEU A 115 -8.56 0.17 -4.34
N ILE A 116 -7.90 0.52 -3.22
CA ILE A 116 -7.96 -0.27 -1.98
C ILE A 116 -9.39 -0.32 -1.42
N SER A 117 -10.10 0.81 -1.39
CA SER A 117 -11.44 0.86 -0.79
C SER A 117 -12.48 0.19 -1.68
N ILE A 118 -12.49 0.44 -2.98
CA ILE A 118 -13.45 -0.17 -3.91
C ILE A 118 -13.27 -1.68 -3.93
N VAL A 119 -12.07 -2.17 -4.23
CA VAL A 119 -11.81 -3.61 -4.35
C VAL A 119 -12.02 -4.31 -3.01
N GLY A 120 -11.49 -3.73 -1.91
CA GLY A 120 -11.59 -4.33 -0.58
C GLY A 120 -13.03 -4.42 -0.06
N ILE A 121 -13.83 -3.37 -0.22
CA ILE A 121 -15.23 -3.39 0.23
C ILE A 121 -16.09 -4.25 -0.69
N THR A 122 -15.86 -4.22 -2.00
CA THR A 122 -16.56 -5.10 -2.94
C THR A 122 -16.31 -6.57 -2.58
N ASP A 123 -15.07 -6.95 -2.30
CA ASP A 123 -14.71 -8.30 -1.87
C ASP A 123 -15.45 -8.73 -0.59
N VAL A 124 -15.40 -7.90 0.46
CA VAL A 124 -16.10 -8.18 1.73
C VAL A 124 -17.61 -8.29 1.56
N ARG A 125 -18.20 -7.44 0.72
CA ARG A 125 -19.66 -7.37 0.54
C ARG A 125 -20.21 -8.47 -0.40
N LEU A 126 -19.45 -8.89 -1.41
CA LEU A 126 -19.87 -9.93 -2.34
C LEU A 126 -19.55 -11.33 -1.84
N TYR A 127 -18.57 -11.50 -0.99
CA TYR A 127 -18.15 -12.81 -0.49
C TYR A 127 -19.29 -13.68 0.08
N PRO A 128 -20.25 -13.15 0.89
CA PRO A 128 -21.38 -13.96 1.40
C PRO A 128 -22.29 -14.53 0.31
N PHE A 129 -22.32 -13.91 -0.88
CA PHE A 129 -23.13 -14.36 -2.02
C PHE A 129 -22.39 -15.33 -2.92
N TRP A 130 -21.07 -15.12 -3.07
CA TRP A 130 -20.27 -15.88 -4.03
C TRP A 130 -19.53 -17.06 -3.38
N GLY A 131 -19.19 -16.97 -2.09
CA GLY A 131 -18.43 -18.00 -1.36
C GLY A 131 -16.95 -18.05 -1.75
N PHE A 132 -16.48 -17.15 -2.60
CA PHE A 132 -15.07 -17.07 -3.02
C PHE A 132 -14.57 -15.62 -3.06
N LYS A 133 -13.25 -15.46 -3.12
CA LYS A 133 -12.60 -14.14 -3.17
C LYS A 133 -12.81 -13.46 -4.52
N LEU A 134 -12.90 -12.15 -4.48
CA LEU A 134 -12.99 -11.34 -5.67
C LEU A 134 -11.81 -11.65 -6.61
N ASP A 135 -12.10 -12.02 -7.84
CA ASP A 135 -11.13 -12.31 -8.89
C ASP A 135 -11.51 -11.63 -10.22
N ALA A 136 -10.74 -11.89 -11.27
CA ALA A 136 -10.95 -11.28 -12.58
C ALA A 136 -12.31 -11.57 -13.20
N SER A 137 -13.07 -12.57 -12.73
CA SER A 137 -14.41 -12.90 -13.24
C SER A 137 -15.42 -11.77 -13.03
N ILE A 138 -15.17 -10.88 -12.05
CA ILE A 138 -16.04 -9.71 -11.83
C ILE A 138 -16.16 -8.84 -13.09
N PHE A 139 -15.13 -8.77 -13.92
CA PHE A 139 -15.16 -7.97 -15.13
C PHE A 139 -16.20 -8.45 -16.15
N LEU A 140 -16.55 -9.76 -16.12
CA LEU A 140 -17.61 -10.32 -16.96
C LEU A 140 -19.01 -9.79 -16.57
N TYR A 141 -19.20 -9.48 -15.29
CA TYR A 141 -20.46 -8.92 -14.80
C TYR A 141 -20.62 -7.44 -15.12
N LEU A 142 -19.52 -6.73 -15.46
CA LEU A 142 -19.60 -5.34 -15.89
C LEU A 142 -20.19 -5.17 -17.29
N ASP A 143 -20.22 -6.23 -18.09
CA ASP A 143 -20.84 -6.20 -19.41
C ASP A 143 -22.38 -6.16 -19.34
N GLN A 144 -22.96 -6.62 -18.21
CA GLN A 144 -24.42 -6.62 -17.97
C GLN A 144 -24.76 -6.05 -16.58
N PRO A 145 -24.49 -4.75 -16.34
CA PRO A 145 -24.62 -4.16 -15.00
C PRO A 145 -26.07 -4.17 -14.50
N GLY A 146 -27.06 -4.12 -15.39
CA GLY A 146 -28.49 -4.18 -15.03
C GLY A 146 -28.85 -5.47 -14.30
N GLU A 147 -28.34 -6.62 -14.70
CA GLU A 147 -28.59 -7.91 -14.05
C GLU A 147 -27.86 -8.02 -12.70
N ALA A 148 -26.62 -7.51 -12.63
CA ALA A 148 -25.85 -7.50 -11.40
C ALA A 148 -26.54 -6.66 -10.30
N PHE A 149 -27.12 -5.51 -10.65
CA PHE A 149 -27.82 -4.63 -9.70
C PHE A 149 -29.25 -5.09 -9.38
N ALA A 150 -29.93 -5.80 -10.30
CA ALA A 150 -31.31 -6.28 -10.09
C ALA A 150 -31.43 -7.29 -8.95
N SER A 151 -30.35 -8.00 -8.63
CA SER A 151 -30.32 -9.01 -7.56
C SER A 151 -29.97 -8.48 -6.18
N VAL A 152 -29.63 -7.19 -6.05
CA VAL A 152 -29.14 -6.59 -4.78
C VAL A 152 -30.12 -5.52 -4.27
N SER A 153 -30.38 -5.52 -2.96
CA SER A 153 -31.27 -4.52 -2.35
C SER A 153 -30.62 -3.14 -2.33
N LEU A 154 -31.44 -2.08 -2.47
CA LEU A 154 -30.98 -0.70 -2.40
C LEU A 154 -30.21 -0.38 -1.10
N PRO A 155 -30.65 -0.81 0.11
CA PRO A 155 -29.87 -0.60 1.35
C PRO A 155 -28.49 -1.24 1.29
N PHE A 156 -28.35 -2.40 0.66
CA PHE A 156 -27.05 -3.05 0.48
C PHE A 156 -26.10 -2.19 -0.37
N ILE A 157 -26.59 -1.65 -1.49
CA ILE A 157 -25.82 -0.78 -2.37
C ILE A 157 -25.39 0.50 -1.63
N LEU A 158 -26.36 1.18 -0.97
CA LEU A 158 -26.09 2.44 -0.25
C LEU A 158 -25.07 2.25 0.88
N LEU A 159 -25.18 1.16 1.66
CA LEU A 159 -24.22 0.86 2.72
C LEU A 159 -22.83 0.54 2.16
N SER A 160 -22.76 -0.22 1.07
CA SER A 160 -21.49 -0.54 0.41
C SER A 160 -20.81 0.72 -0.13
N LEU A 161 -21.56 1.60 -0.77
CA LEU A 161 -21.06 2.89 -1.27
C LEU A 161 -20.58 3.78 -0.12
N LEU A 162 -21.33 3.86 0.97
CA LEU A 162 -20.94 4.60 2.17
C LEU A 162 -19.60 4.07 2.74
N LEU A 163 -19.44 2.76 2.85
CA LEU A 163 -18.20 2.14 3.33
C LEU A 163 -17.02 2.45 2.40
N VAL A 164 -17.21 2.35 1.08
CA VAL A 164 -16.17 2.71 0.09
C VAL A 164 -15.76 4.17 0.27
N ILE A 165 -16.72 5.10 0.40
CA ILE A 165 -16.44 6.52 0.56
C ILE A 165 -15.69 6.77 1.88
N VAL A 166 -16.19 6.27 3.01
CA VAL A 166 -15.59 6.51 4.33
C VAL A 166 -14.17 5.95 4.40
N ILE A 167 -13.98 4.70 3.98
CA ILE A 167 -12.66 4.05 3.99
C ILE A 167 -11.73 4.71 2.97
N GLY A 168 -12.21 4.99 1.76
CA GLY A 168 -11.42 5.65 0.72
C GLY A 168 -10.96 7.05 1.12
N LEU A 169 -11.85 7.87 1.69
CA LEU A 169 -11.48 9.19 2.20
C LEU A 169 -10.48 9.09 3.36
N SER A 170 -10.66 8.13 4.27
CA SER A 170 -9.74 7.92 5.40
C SER A 170 -8.34 7.53 4.92
N ILE A 171 -8.24 6.57 3.99
CA ILE A 171 -6.96 6.16 3.39
C ILE A 171 -6.36 7.34 2.60
N GLY A 172 -7.14 8.00 1.76
CA GLY A 172 -6.67 9.14 0.95
C GLY A 172 -6.14 10.29 1.80
N PHE A 173 -6.84 10.62 2.89
CA PHE A 173 -6.38 11.61 3.86
C PHE A 173 -5.08 11.17 4.54
N ALA A 174 -4.99 9.92 5.01
CA ALA A 174 -3.79 9.39 5.63
C ALA A 174 -2.59 9.39 4.66
N LEU A 175 -2.81 8.98 3.39
CA LEU A 175 -1.77 9.02 2.35
C LEU A 175 -1.33 10.45 2.02
N ASP A 176 -2.25 11.41 1.90
CA ASP A 176 -1.90 12.82 1.64
C ASP A 176 -1.03 13.41 2.76
N ARG A 177 -1.32 13.05 4.02
CA ARG A 177 -0.50 13.42 5.20
C ARG A 177 0.92 12.87 5.17
N THR A 178 1.18 11.79 4.44
CA THR A 178 2.56 11.25 4.32
C THR A 178 3.49 12.21 3.60
N THR A 179 2.98 13.07 2.72
CA THR A 179 3.75 14.05 1.93
C THR A 179 4.01 15.38 2.66
N GLU A 180 3.48 15.59 3.85
CA GLU A 180 3.71 16.81 4.65
C GLU A 180 5.16 16.94 5.13
N VAL A 181 6.00 15.98 4.81
CA VAL A 181 7.44 16.03 5.07
C VAL A 181 8.08 17.04 4.12
N ARG A 182 8.90 17.95 4.64
CA ARG A 182 9.67 18.89 3.81
C ARG A 182 10.63 18.12 2.89
N TRP A 183 10.64 18.47 1.61
CA TRP A 183 11.52 17.92 0.58
C TRP A 183 12.60 18.95 0.22
N PRO A 184 13.66 19.11 1.05
CA PRO A 184 14.69 20.10 0.80
C PRO A 184 15.52 19.75 -0.45
N GLN A 185 16.16 20.78 -1.03
CA GLN A 185 17.03 20.62 -2.20
C GLN A 185 18.24 19.74 -1.93
N LEU A 186 18.65 18.98 -2.93
CA LEU A 186 19.91 18.25 -2.98
C LEU A 186 20.85 18.90 -4.00
N ARG A 187 22.04 19.32 -3.55
CA ARG A 187 23.02 19.99 -4.42
C ARG A 187 23.68 19.05 -5.45
N ARG A 188 23.61 17.72 -5.24
CA ARG A 188 24.13 16.65 -6.11
C ARG A 188 23.07 15.59 -6.29
N GLY A 189 21.98 15.92 -7.02
CA GLY A 189 20.78 15.08 -7.14
C GLY A 189 21.03 13.65 -7.61
N GLY A 190 21.83 13.43 -8.63
CA GLY A 190 22.03 12.10 -9.22
C GLY A 190 22.56 11.05 -8.25
N LEU A 191 23.56 11.42 -7.42
CA LEU A 191 24.13 10.48 -6.44
C LEU A 191 23.13 10.10 -5.35
N TYR A 192 22.21 11.01 -4.99
CA TYR A 192 21.18 10.76 -3.97
C TYR A 192 19.92 10.08 -4.51
N ALA A 193 19.74 10.00 -5.83
CA ALA A 193 18.70 9.20 -6.46
C ALA A 193 19.04 7.71 -6.43
N LEU A 194 20.33 7.36 -6.48
CA LEU A 194 20.81 5.97 -6.59
C LEU A 194 20.22 5.04 -5.51
N PRO A 195 20.20 5.37 -4.20
CA PRO A 195 19.59 4.49 -3.20
C PRO A 195 18.11 4.18 -3.48
N PHE A 196 17.33 5.14 -4.00
CA PHE A 196 15.91 4.92 -4.32
C PHE A 196 15.73 4.05 -5.56
N VAL A 197 16.61 4.17 -6.54
CA VAL A 197 16.62 3.27 -7.71
C VAL A 197 17.03 1.86 -7.28
N LEU A 198 18.03 1.72 -6.42
CA LEU A 198 18.44 0.42 -5.89
C LEU A 198 17.35 -0.26 -5.06
N LEU A 199 16.49 0.50 -4.37
CA LEU A 199 15.33 -0.03 -3.65
C LEU A 199 14.27 -0.68 -4.57
N LEU A 200 14.30 -0.43 -5.89
CA LEU A 200 13.45 -1.16 -6.83
C LEU A 200 13.77 -2.66 -6.86
N GLY A 201 15.01 -3.07 -6.60
CA GLY A 201 15.39 -4.47 -6.51
C GLY A 201 14.65 -5.21 -5.38
N PRO A 202 14.79 -4.81 -4.11
CA PRO A 202 13.98 -5.35 -3.02
C PRO A 202 12.47 -5.23 -3.26
N THR A 203 11.98 -4.13 -3.85
CA THR A 203 10.56 -3.97 -4.20
C THR A 203 10.12 -5.02 -5.21
N PHE A 204 10.94 -5.33 -6.21
CA PHE A 204 10.68 -6.43 -7.15
C PHE A 204 10.59 -7.78 -6.44
N LEU A 205 11.47 -8.05 -5.46
CA LEU A 205 11.39 -9.26 -4.65
C LEU A 205 10.11 -9.32 -3.81
N MET A 206 9.63 -8.19 -3.30
CA MET A 206 8.32 -8.11 -2.62
C MET A 206 7.19 -8.50 -3.59
N ILE A 207 7.16 -7.91 -4.79
CA ILE A 207 6.18 -8.21 -5.85
C ILE A 207 6.17 -9.71 -6.17
N ARG A 208 7.35 -10.29 -6.33
CA ARG A 208 7.50 -11.70 -6.67
C ARG A 208 7.09 -12.66 -5.53
N GLY A 209 7.03 -12.20 -4.29
CA GLY A 209 6.80 -13.04 -3.10
C GLY A 209 8.08 -13.65 -2.50
N GLY A 210 9.24 -13.05 -2.79
CA GLY A 210 10.54 -13.45 -2.24
C GLY A 210 11.48 -14.08 -3.26
N VAL A 211 12.47 -14.82 -2.76
CA VAL A 211 13.55 -15.47 -3.57
C VAL A 211 13.25 -16.93 -3.94
N ARG A 212 12.09 -17.45 -3.60
CA ARG A 212 11.68 -18.82 -3.92
C ARG A 212 11.47 -19.01 -5.42
N GLN A 213 11.48 -20.25 -5.92
CA GLN A 213 11.23 -20.56 -7.33
C GLN A 213 9.82 -20.17 -7.78
N ALA A 214 8.82 -20.44 -6.95
CA ALA A 214 7.44 -20.06 -7.21
C ALA A 214 7.23 -18.56 -6.98
N THR A 215 6.53 -17.91 -7.92
CA THR A 215 6.03 -16.56 -7.75
C THR A 215 4.89 -16.52 -6.72
N ALA A 216 4.59 -15.33 -6.19
CA ALA A 216 3.45 -15.13 -5.32
C ALA A 216 2.17 -15.66 -5.98
N ASN A 217 1.36 -16.41 -5.23
CA ASN A 217 0.05 -16.91 -5.65
C ASN A 217 -0.88 -17.00 -4.43
N VAL A 218 -2.17 -17.06 -4.68
CA VAL A 218 -3.20 -17.09 -3.63
C VAL A 218 -3.02 -18.27 -2.67
N GLY A 219 -2.64 -19.44 -3.19
CA GLY A 219 -2.49 -20.67 -2.38
C GLY A 219 -1.40 -20.60 -1.32
N GLN A 220 -0.41 -19.71 -1.47
CA GLN A 220 0.70 -19.60 -0.50
C GLN A 220 0.27 -19.09 0.89
N VAL A 221 -0.91 -18.49 1.01
CA VAL A 221 -1.46 -18.01 2.29
C VAL A 221 -2.45 -18.97 2.92
N TYR A 222 -2.72 -20.12 2.28
CA TYR A 222 -3.60 -21.15 2.82
C TYR A 222 -2.88 -21.91 3.94
N PHE A 223 -3.47 -21.90 5.13
CA PHE A 223 -2.86 -22.45 6.34
C PHE A 223 -3.83 -23.28 7.19
N SER A 224 -5.11 -23.32 6.85
CA SER A 224 -6.15 -23.93 7.65
C SER A 224 -7.03 -24.88 6.80
N ASP A 225 -7.65 -25.87 7.43
CA ASP A 225 -8.69 -26.70 6.81
C ASP A 225 -10.01 -25.92 6.59
N ARG A 226 -10.19 -24.80 7.32
CA ARG A 226 -11.33 -23.89 7.16
C ARG A 226 -11.08 -22.92 6.01
N GLN A 227 -11.82 -23.05 4.92
CA GLN A 227 -11.69 -22.21 3.73
C GLN A 227 -11.91 -20.74 4.05
N TYR A 228 -12.83 -20.41 4.95
CA TYR A 228 -13.09 -19.07 5.43
C TYR A 228 -11.81 -18.35 5.93
N LEU A 229 -10.98 -19.04 6.72
CA LEU A 229 -9.73 -18.46 7.27
C LEU A 229 -8.68 -18.26 6.17
N ASN A 230 -8.58 -19.20 5.24
CA ASN A 230 -7.69 -19.09 4.10
C ASN A 230 -8.08 -17.87 3.23
N HIS A 231 -9.37 -17.73 2.95
CA HIS A 231 -9.88 -16.58 2.19
C HIS A 231 -9.70 -15.26 2.95
N ALA A 232 -9.90 -15.22 4.28
CA ALA A 232 -9.63 -14.04 5.09
C ALA A 232 -8.17 -13.57 5.03
N ALA A 233 -7.22 -14.50 4.84
CA ALA A 233 -5.81 -14.19 4.69
C ALA A 233 -5.44 -13.59 3.31
N VAL A 234 -6.22 -13.91 2.26
CA VAL A 234 -5.97 -13.41 0.90
C VAL A 234 -6.20 -11.91 0.81
N ASN A 235 -5.23 -11.21 0.20
CA ASN A 235 -5.39 -9.80 -0.13
C ASN A 235 -6.32 -9.64 -1.36
N PRO A 236 -7.42 -8.87 -1.27
CA PRO A 236 -8.40 -8.78 -2.35
C PRO A 236 -7.84 -8.12 -3.63
N LEU A 237 -6.89 -7.19 -3.51
CA LEU A 237 -6.24 -6.63 -4.69
C LEU A 237 -5.35 -7.66 -5.38
N PHE A 238 -4.66 -8.49 -4.60
CA PHE A 238 -3.85 -9.57 -5.17
C PHE A 238 -4.74 -10.56 -5.92
N SER A 239 -5.84 -11.01 -5.28
CA SER A 239 -6.78 -11.96 -5.86
C SER A 239 -7.42 -11.45 -7.16
N LEU A 240 -7.76 -10.15 -7.22
CA LEU A 240 -8.36 -9.54 -8.41
C LEU A 240 -7.43 -9.55 -9.64
N PHE A 241 -6.12 -9.48 -9.45
CA PHE A 241 -5.12 -9.35 -10.52
C PHE A 241 -4.23 -10.59 -10.69
N SER A 242 -4.55 -11.69 -10.01
CA SER A 242 -3.78 -12.95 -10.07
C SER A 242 -4.22 -13.89 -11.20
#